data_3b06f76cbcaecc9059b2e3543c88be9e
#
_entry.id   3b06f76cbcaecc9059b2e3543c88be9e
#
_cell.length_a   1.000
_cell.length_b   1.000
_cell.length_c   1.000
_cell.angle_alpha   90.00
_cell.angle_beta   90.00
_cell.angle_gamma   90.00
#
_symmetry.space_group_name_H-M   'P 1'
#
loop_
_entity.id
_entity.type
_entity.pdbx_description
1 polymer ?
#
loop_
_entity_poly.entity_id
_entity_poly.type
_entity_poly.pdbx_seq_one_letter_code
_entity_poly.pdbx_strand_id
1 'polypeptide(L)'
;MADYDEILIALRKITRAIDLHSKQLHKASGLTTSQLLVMQAILRLDMASPSAIAREVMLSQATISSLLDRLERNRLVRRMKGNRDRRQTLIELTTEGQEKLARSPSPIQSDFVRKYRALPDWQQHQLVASMQQVASMMNAETLHASPILTSGEIQTGSAS
;
A
#
# COMPACT_ATOMS: atom_id res chain seq x y z
N MET A 1 8.00 -10.46 -33.95
CA MET A 1 7.64 -9.60 -32.83
C MET A 1 8.86 -8.76 -32.49
N ALA A 2 8.72 -7.47 -32.43
CA ALA A 2 9.84 -6.59 -32.08
C ALA A 2 10.07 -6.63 -30.55
N ASP A 3 11.30 -6.34 -30.09
CA ASP A 3 11.67 -6.40 -28.66
C ASP A 3 10.81 -5.49 -27.77
N TYR A 4 10.37 -4.33 -28.30
CA TYR A 4 9.48 -3.43 -27.57
C TYR A 4 8.08 -4.04 -27.34
N ASP A 5 7.61 -4.95 -28.17
CA ASP A 5 6.32 -5.64 -27.96
C ASP A 5 6.36 -6.47 -26.69
N GLU A 6 7.50 -7.08 -26.38
CA GLU A 6 7.66 -7.84 -25.13
C GLU A 6 7.59 -6.95 -23.90
N ILE A 7 8.11 -5.72 -23.97
CA ILE A 7 7.99 -4.73 -22.89
C ILE A 7 6.52 -4.35 -22.70
N LEU A 8 5.80 -4.06 -23.78
CA LEU A 8 4.38 -3.71 -23.73
C LEU A 8 3.52 -4.86 -23.17
N ILE A 9 3.82 -6.09 -23.58
CA ILE A 9 3.16 -7.29 -23.03
C ILE A 9 3.46 -7.44 -21.53
N ALA A 10 4.71 -7.25 -21.12
CA ALA A 10 5.08 -7.31 -19.71
C ALA A 10 4.34 -6.26 -18.87
N LEU A 11 4.27 -5.02 -19.33
CA LEU A 11 3.51 -3.95 -18.68
C LEU A 11 2.03 -4.30 -18.53
N ARG A 12 1.40 -4.82 -19.60
CA ARG A 12 0.01 -5.26 -19.55
C ARG A 12 -0.21 -6.40 -18.55
N LYS A 13 0.71 -7.37 -18.51
CA LYS A 13 0.66 -8.48 -17.53
C LYS A 13 0.78 -7.97 -16.11
N ILE A 14 1.68 -7.02 -15.85
CA ILE A 14 1.87 -6.40 -14.52
C ILE A 14 0.60 -5.66 -14.10
N THR A 15 0.07 -4.78 -14.96
CA THR A 15 -1.16 -4.03 -14.70
C THR A 15 -2.34 -4.98 -14.42
N ARG A 16 -2.46 -6.04 -15.21
CA ARG A 16 -3.51 -7.05 -15.03
C ARG A 16 -3.36 -7.81 -13.72
N ALA A 17 -2.13 -8.17 -13.33
CA ALA A 17 -1.88 -8.86 -12.07
C ALA A 17 -2.25 -7.98 -10.86
N ILE A 18 -1.93 -6.68 -10.89
CA ILE A 18 -2.31 -5.72 -9.86
C ILE A 18 -3.84 -5.60 -9.76
N ASP A 19 -4.53 -5.46 -10.89
CA ASP A 19 -5.99 -5.35 -10.93
C ASP A 19 -6.68 -6.60 -10.37
N LEU A 20 -6.27 -7.79 -10.81
CA LEU A 20 -6.81 -9.06 -10.33
C LEU A 20 -6.58 -9.23 -8.83
N HIS A 21 -5.39 -8.90 -8.34
CA HIS A 21 -5.08 -9.00 -6.92
C HIS A 21 -5.92 -8.05 -6.07
N SER A 22 -6.09 -6.80 -6.52
CA SER A 22 -6.94 -5.81 -5.84
C SER A 22 -8.39 -6.28 -5.76
N LYS A 23 -8.93 -6.88 -6.83
CA LYS A 23 -10.28 -7.46 -6.86
C LYS A 23 -10.42 -8.67 -5.93
N GLN A 24 -9.44 -9.56 -5.93
CA GLN A 24 -9.43 -10.74 -5.04
C GLN A 24 -9.39 -10.32 -3.57
N LEU A 25 -8.53 -9.35 -3.22
CA LEU A 25 -8.46 -8.80 -1.87
C LEU A 25 -9.80 -8.22 -1.43
N HIS A 26 -10.41 -7.39 -2.27
CA HIS A 26 -11.70 -6.79 -1.96
C HIS A 26 -12.80 -7.84 -1.79
N LYS A 27 -12.85 -8.83 -2.67
CA LYS A 27 -13.82 -9.95 -2.60
C LYS A 27 -13.63 -10.78 -1.33
N ALA A 28 -12.39 -11.05 -0.94
CA ALA A 28 -12.09 -11.90 0.22
C ALA A 28 -12.31 -11.19 1.55
N SER A 29 -12.01 -9.89 1.65
CA SER A 29 -11.96 -9.16 2.93
C SER A 29 -12.77 -7.87 2.95
N GLY A 30 -13.21 -7.35 1.80
CA GLY A 30 -13.79 -6.01 1.70
C GLY A 30 -12.79 -4.87 1.85
N LEU A 31 -11.50 -5.19 1.97
CA LEU A 31 -10.43 -4.20 2.13
C LEU A 31 -9.87 -3.78 0.77
N THR A 32 -9.43 -2.52 0.69
CA THR A 32 -8.53 -2.07 -0.38
C THR A 32 -7.08 -2.41 -0.03
N THR A 33 -6.20 -2.41 -1.03
CA THR A 33 -4.76 -2.63 -0.79
C THR A 33 -4.18 -1.62 0.19
N SER A 34 -4.56 -0.35 0.07
CA SER A 34 -4.10 0.71 0.99
C SER A 34 -4.56 0.46 2.43
N GLN A 35 -5.81 0.05 2.62
CA GLN A 35 -6.33 -0.30 3.95
C GLN A 35 -5.58 -1.49 4.55
N LEU A 36 -5.33 -2.53 3.75
CA LEU A 36 -4.57 -3.70 4.18
C LEU A 36 -3.17 -3.30 4.66
N LEU A 37 -2.45 -2.48 3.89
CA LEU A 37 -1.10 -2.03 4.22
C LEU A 37 -1.07 -1.15 5.47
N VAL A 38 -2.04 -0.28 5.64
CA VAL A 38 -2.19 0.54 6.86
C VAL A 38 -2.44 -0.36 8.08
N MET A 39 -3.33 -1.35 7.96
CA MET A 39 -3.59 -2.29 9.06
C MET A 39 -2.35 -3.13 9.40
N GLN A 40 -1.59 -3.56 8.41
CA GLN A 40 -0.32 -4.26 8.64
C GLN A 40 0.71 -3.36 9.33
N ALA A 41 0.80 -2.09 8.96
CA ALA A 41 1.69 -1.12 9.62
C ALA A 41 1.28 -0.91 11.08
N ILE A 42 -0.01 -0.77 11.38
CA ILE A 42 -0.52 -0.65 12.74
C ILE A 42 -0.13 -1.87 13.58
N LEU A 43 -0.27 -3.07 13.02
CA LEU A 43 0.10 -4.31 13.71
C LEU A 43 1.61 -4.37 14.01
N ARG A 44 2.46 -3.98 13.04
CA ARG A 44 3.93 -4.00 13.22
C ARG A 44 4.43 -2.96 14.22
N LEU A 45 3.85 -1.76 14.18
CA LEU A 45 4.31 -0.63 14.99
C LEU A 45 3.79 -0.68 16.43
N ASP A 46 2.75 -1.44 16.67
CA ASP A 46 2.07 -1.58 17.97
C ASP A 46 1.77 -0.22 18.64
N MET A 47 0.53 0.20 18.60
CA MET A 47 0.07 1.49 19.14
C MET A 47 0.81 2.71 18.54
N ALA A 48 0.77 2.85 17.24
CA ALA A 48 1.43 3.94 16.53
C ALA A 48 0.58 5.20 16.39
N SER A 49 1.25 6.35 16.33
CA SER A 49 0.60 7.60 15.93
C SER A 49 0.27 7.58 14.43
N PRO A 50 -0.75 8.36 13.98
CA PRO A 50 -1.03 8.51 12.56
C PRO A 50 0.19 8.94 11.74
N SER A 51 1.04 9.81 12.29
CA SER A 51 2.29 10.25 11.64
C SER A 51 3.30 9.11 11.46
N ALA A 52 3.43 8.21 12.43
CA ALA A 52 4.31 7.05 12.32
C ALA A 52 3.79 6.08 11.25
N ILE A 53 2.48 5.85 11.20
CA ILE A 53 1.84 5.03 10.18
C ILE A 53 2.06 5.63 8.79
N ALA A 54 1.86 6.94 8.64
CA ALA A 54 2.07 7.65 7.37
C ALA A 54 3.50 7.47 6.83
N ARG A 55 4.50 7.57 7.70
CA ARG A 55 5.91 7.34 7.33
C ARG A 55 6.16 5.88 6.94
N GLU A 56 5.61 4.93 7.69
CA GLU A 56 5.80 3.50 7.43
C GLU A 56 5.25 3.07 6.08
N VAL A 57 4.07 3.57 5.70
CA VAL A 57 3.42 3.23 4.42
C VAL A 57 3.72 4.23 3.30
N MET A 58 4.48 5.28 3.58
CA MET A 58 4.86 6.32 2.62
C MET A 58 3.65 7.01 1.98
N LEU A 59 2.64 7.31 2.77
CA LEU A 59 1.45 8.07 2.38
C LEU A 59 1.40 9.41 3.08
N SER A 60 0.66 10.37 2.49
CA SER A 60 0.45 11.68 3.10
C SER A 60 -0.39 11.59 4.38
N GLN A 61 -0.24 12.57 5.27
CA GLN A 61 -1.05 12.68 6.49
C GLN A 61 -2.56 12.75 6.18
N ALA A 62 -2.94 13.47 5.14
CA ALA A 62 -4.34 13.60 4.71
C ALA A 62 -4.90 12.25 4.25
N THR A 63 -4.13 11.49 3.45
CA THR A 63 -4.51 10.14 3.00
C THR A 63 -4.67 9.19 4.19
N ILE A 64 -3.72 9.19 5.12
CA ILE A 64 -3.78 8.35 6.33
C ILE A 64 -4.98 8.71 7.19
N SER A 65 -5.26 9.99 7.40
CA SER A 65 -6.44 10.42 8.16
C SER A 65 -7.73 9.88 7.55
N SER A 66 -7.88 9.99 6.23
CA SER A 66 -9.04 9.46 5.51
C SER A 66 -9.16 7.94 5.61
N LEU A 67 -8.04 7.22 5.47
CA LEU A 67 -8.03 5.76 5.60
C LEU A 67 -8.36 5.31 7.02
N LEU A 68 -7.79 5.97 8.04
CA LEU A 68 -8.06 5.67 9.44
C LEU A 68 -9.53 5.93 9.81
N ASP A 69 -10.13 7.02 9.30
CA ASP A 69 -11.55 7.33 9.52
C ASP A 69 -12.46 6.23 8.96
N ARG A 70 -12.13 5.69 7.78
CA ARG A 70 -12.86 4.57 7.19
C ARG A 70 -12.69 3.27 7.98
N LEU A 71 -11.46 2.96 8.37
CA LEU A 71 -11.16 1.79 9.18
C LEU A 71 -11.85 1.85 10.54
N GLU A 72 -11.90 3.02 11.18
CA GLU A 72 -12.59 3.24 12.45
C GLU A 72 -14.12 3.11 12.30
N ARG A 73 -14.71 3.69 11.27
CA ARG A 73 -16.14 3.49 10.97
C ARG A 73 -16.51 2.03 10.76
N ASN A 74 -15.61 1.26 10.17
CA ASN A 74 -15.77 -0.18 9.97
C ASN A 74 -15.36 -1.01 11.21
N ARG A 75 -15.05 -0.35 12.34
CA ARG A 75 -14.66 -0.98 13.61
C ARG A 75 -13.41 -1.87 13.54
N LEU A 76 -12.53 -1.60 12.59
CA LEU A 76 -11.30 -2.37 12.39
C LEU A 76 -10.11 -1.79 13.17
N VAL A 77 -10.16 -0.50 13.45
CA VAL A 77 -9.19 0.22 14.27
C VAL A 77 -9.91 1.09 15.30
N ARG A 78 -9.21 1.47 16.36
CA ARG A 78 -9.65 2.45 17.34
C ARG A 78 -8.56 3.45 17.64
N ARG A 79 -8.97 4.67 17.98
CA ARG A 79 -8.09 5.72 18.45
C ARG A 79 -8.05 5.70 19.97
N MET A 80 -6.86 5.82 20.53
CA MET A 80 -6.63 5.92 21.97
C MET A 80 -5.75 7.11 22.29
N LYS A 81 -5.85 7.64 23.50
CA LYS A 81 -4.93 8.66 24.01
C LYS A 81 -3.67 7.99 24.54
N GLY A 82 -2.52 8.60 24.30
CA GLY A 82 -1.25 8.08 24.83
C GLY A 82 -1.22 8.07 26.36
N ASN A 83 -0.62 7.03 26.93
CA ASN A 83 -0.51 6.88 28.40
C ASN A 83 0.46 7.91 29.02
N ARG A 84 1.51 8.28 28.30
CA ARG A 84 2.55 9.25 28.76
C ARG A 84 2.19 10.69 28.39
N ASP A 85 1.59 10.88 27.21
CA ASP A 85 1.13 12.18 26.74
C ASP A 85 -0.29 12.01 26.18
N ARG A 86 -1.27 12.54 26.91
CA ARG A 86 -2.68 12.51 26.53
C ARG A 86 -3.02 13.35 25.29
N ARG A 87 -2.08 14.18 24.81
CA ARG A 87 -2.23 14.94 23.56
C ARG A 87 -1.96 14.05 22.34
N GLN A 88 -1.23 12.97 22.53
CA GLN A 88 -0.89 12.05 21.47
C GLN A 88 -2.05 11.08 21.20
N THR A 89 -2.45 10.98 19.94
CA THR A 89 -3.38 9.96 19.48
C THR A 89 -2.61 8.73 19.01
N LEU A 90 -2.99 7.58 19.50
CA LEU A 90 -2.45 6.29 19.11
C LEU A 90 -3.53 5.46 18.44
N ILE A 91 -3.13 4.65 17.47
CA ILE A 91 -4.01 3.77 16.72
C ILE A 91 -3.66 2.32 17.03
N GLU A 92 -4.68 1.51 17.24
CA GLU A 92 -4.52 0.07 17.37
C GLU A 92 -5.61 -0.67 16.57
N LEU A 93 -5.33 -1.92 16.20
CA LEU A 93 -6.33 -2.81 15.64
C LEU A 93 -7.31 -3.28 16.73
N THR A 94 -8.58 -3.33 16.38
CA THR A 94 -9.58 -4.04 17.18
C THR A 94 -9.41 -5.55 17.01
N THR A 95 -10.06 -6.34 17.85
CA THR A 95 -10.11 -7.81 17.66
C THR A 95 -10.65 -8.16 16.29
N GLU A 96 -11.73 -7.50 15.85
CA GLU A 96 -12.30 -7.67 14.51
C GLU A 96 -11.31 -7.30 13.41
N GLY A 97 -10.55 -6.22 13.60
CA GLY A 97 -9.49 -5.80 12.68
C GLY A 97 -8.37 -6.83 12.59
N GLN A 98 -7.92 -7.38 13.71
CA GLN A 98 -6.89 -8.43 13.73
C GLN A 98 -7.35 -9.69 13.02
N GLU A 99 -8.57 -10.14 13.27
CA GLU A 99 -9.16 -11.32 12.62
C GLU A 99 -9.32 -11.12 11.12
N LYS A 100 -9.78 -9.95 10.70
CA LYS A 100 -9.92 -9.61 9.28
C LYS A 100 -8.55 -9.58 8.59
N LEU A 101 -7.55 -8.98 9.20
CA LEU A 101 -6.20 -8.94 8.69
C LEU A 101 -5.59 -10.34 8.54
N ALA A 102 -5.78 -11.20 9.54
CA ALA A 102 -5.28 -12.58 9.51
C ALA A 102 -5.89 -13.43 8.38
N ARG A 103 -7.12 -13.14 7.98
CA ARG A 103 -7.83 -13.84 6.89
C ARG A 103 -7.63 -13.21 5.51
N SER A 104 -7.03 -12.03 5.44
CA SER A 104 -6.81 -11.33 4.19
C SER A 104 -5.62 -11.92 3.43
N PRO A 105 -5.69 -11.97 2.08
CA PRO A 105 -4.54 -12.33 1.26
C PRO A 105 -3.38 -11.35 1.47
N SER A 106 -2.15 -11.83 1.32
CA SER A 106 -0.96 -10.96 1.36
C SER A 106 -0.99 -9.95 0.20
N PRO A 107 -0.53 -8.70 0.40
CA PRO A 107 -0.41 -7.74 -0.68
C PRO A 107 0.54 -8.25 -1.76
N ILE A 108 0.21 -8.01 -3.04
CA ILE A 108 1.08 -8.39 -4.17
C ILE A 108 2.48 -7.80 -4.05
N GLN A 109 2.59 -6.58 -3.52
CA GLN A 109 3.88 -5.92 -3.31
C GLN A 109 4.75 -6.61 -2.26
N SER A 110 4.18 -7.31 -1.28
CA SER A 110 4.96 -8.04 -0.28
C SER A 110 5.77 -9.17 -0.91
N ASP A 111 5.17 -9.91 -1.84
CA ASP A 111 5.86 -10.94 -2.62
C ASP A 111 6.90 -10.34 -3.55
N PHE A 112 6.59 -9.23 -4.20
CA PHE A 112 7.53 -8.49 -5.02
C PHE A 112 8.75 -8.05 -4.21
N VAL A 113 8.55 -7.38 -3.07
CA VAL A 113 9.64 -6.89 -2.21
C VAL A 113 10.52 -8.03 -1.73
N ARG A 114 9.93 -9.15 -1.33
CA ARG A 114 10.68 -10.34 -0.89
C ARG A 114 11.57 -10.88 -2.01
N LYS A 115 11.04 -11.04 -3.22
CA LYS A 115 11.78 -11.51 -4.40
C LYS A 115 12.86 -10.52 -4.83
N TYR A 116 12.53 -9.21 -4.83
CA TYR A 116 13.46 -8.14 -5.16
C TYR A 116 14.67 -8.12 -4.22
N ARG A 117 14.45 -8.20 -2.91
CA ARG A 117 15.51 -8.22 -1.90
C ARG A 117 16.42 -9.47 -1.97
N ALA A 118 15.95 -10.55 -2.57
CA ALA A 118 16.75 -11.75 -2.79
C ALA A 118 17.69 -11.66 -4.00
N LEU A 119 17.54 -10.62 -4.84
CA LEU A 119 18.41 -10.40 -5.98
C LEU A 119 19.74 -9.78 -5.55
N PRO A 120 20.85 -10.04 -6.28
CA PRO A 120 22.09 -9.31 -6.12
C PRO A 120 21.89 -7.80 -6.37
N ASP A 121 22.70 -6.96 -5.71
CA ASP A 121 22.58 -5.50 -5.79
C ASP A 121 22.60 -4.96 -7.22
N TRP A 122 23.44 -5.51 -8.09
CA TRP A 122 23.53 -5.08 -9.48
C TRP A 122 22.23 -5.33 -10.27
N GLN A 123 21.54 -6.45 -9.99
CA GLN A 123 20.24 -6.71 -10.61
C GLN A 123 19.15 -5.80 -10.06
N GLN A 124 19.19 -5.49 -8.76
CA GLN A 124 18.28 -4.52 -8.16
C GLN A 124 18.42 -3.15 -8.84
N HIS A 125 19.65 -2.65 -8.98
CA HIS A 125 19.93 -1.38 -9.65
C HIS A 125 19.53 -1.39 -11.13
N GLN A 126 19.78 -2.50 -11.83
CA GLN A 126 19.37 -2.66 -13.23
C GLN A 126 17.84 -2.57 -13.37
N LEU A 127 17.09 -3.25 -12.52
CA LEU A 127 15.62 -3.20 -12.54
C LEU A 127 15.11 -1.78 -12.29
N VAL A 128 15.65 -1.08 -11.30
CA VAL A 128 15.27 0.31 -11.00
C VAL A 128 15.52 1.20 -12.21
N ALA A 129 16.74 1.16 -12.79
CA ALA A 129 17.09 1.98 -13.94
C ALA A 129 16.20 1.68 -15.15
N SER A 130 15.94 0.38 -15.43
CA SER A 130 15.09 -0.02 -16.56
C SER A 130 13.64 0.44 -16.38
N MET A 131 13.08 0.30 -15.18
CA MET A 131 11.71 0.74 -14.92
C MET A 131 11.57 2.25 -14.96
N GLN A 132 12.55 3.01 -14.47
CA GLN A 132 12.57 4.47 -14.58
C GLN A 132 12.63 4.91 -16.03
N GLN A 133 13.43 4.25 -16.86
CA GLN A 133 13.52 4.54 -18.30
C GLN A 133 12.19 4.26 -19.00
N VAL A 134 11.54 3.13 -18.71
CA VAL A 134 10.22 2.81 -19.27
C VAL A 134 9.18 3.85 -18.84
N ALA A 135 9.17 4.25 -17.57
CA ALA A 135 8.26 5.29 -17.07
C ALA A 135 8.47 6.63 -17.80
N SER A 136 9.72 7.04 -18.02
CA SER A 136 10.07 8.24 -18.78
C SER A 136 9.59 8.17 -20.23
N MET A 137 9.81 7.04 -20.92
CA MET A 137 9.33 6.83 -22.28
C MET A 137 7.81 6.90 -22.42
N MET A 138 7.09 6.62 -21.33
CA MET A 138 5.63 6.71 -21.25
C MET A 138 5.12 8.03 -20.67
N ASN A 139 5.99 9.03 -20.52
CA ASN A 139 5.68 10.35 -19.92
C ASN A 139 5.07 10.25 -18.51
N ALA A 140 5.43 9.21 -17.76
CA ALA A 140 4.91 8.95 -16.43
C ALA A 140 5.80 9.49 -15.29
N GLU A 141 6.95 10.06 -15.60
CA GLU A 141 7.92 10.58 -14.63
C GLU A 141 7.40 11.73 -13.76
N THR A 142 6.44 12.50 -14.28
CA THR A 142 5.81 13.63 -13.56
C THR A 142 4.60 13.20 -12.73
N LEU A 143 4.17 11.94 -12.86
CA LEU A 143 3.04 11.44 -12.10
C LEU A 143 3.45 11.16 -10.65
N HIS A 144 2.70 11.74 -9.73
CA HIS A 144 2.88 11.44 -8.31
C HIS A 144 2.25 10.08 -7.99
N ALA A 145 3.06 9.16 -7.52
CA ALA A 145 2.61 7.83 -7.11
C ALA A 145 3.22 7.44 -5.76
N SER A 146 2.41 6.86 -4.90
CA SER A 146 2.91 6.21 -3.69
C SER A 146 3.38 4.78 -4.03
N PRO A 147 4.28 4.18 -3.23
CA PRO A 147 4.80 2.85 -3.51
C PRO A 147 3.80 1.74 -3.14
N ILE A 148 2.56 1.90 -3.57
CA ILE A 148 1.46 0.95 -3.32
C ILE A 148 0.92 0.47 -4.65
N LEU A 149 1.01 -0.84 -4.88
CA LEU A 149 0.48 -1.49 -6.07
C LEU A 149 -1.02 -1.75 -5.91
N THR A 150 -1.81 -0.85 -6.46
CA THR A 150 -3.28 -0.96 -6.48
C THR A 150 -3.84 -0.54 -7.84
N SER A 151 -5.01 -1.03 -8.19
CA SER A 151 -5.77 -0.52 -9.32
C SER A 151 -6.60 0.70 -8.89
N GLY A 152 -6.48 1.77 -9.64
CA GLY A 152 -7.16 3.04 -9.36
C GLY A 152 -6.39 3.98 -8.42
N GLU A 153 -6.94 5.16 -8.22
CA GLU A 153 -6.37 6.15 -7.31
C GLU A 153 -6.54 5.73 -5.86
N ILE A 154 -5.50 5.94 -5.06
CA ILE A 154 -5.63 5.90 -3.60
C ILE A 154 -6.50 7.12 -3.26
N GLN A 155 -7.76 6.90 -2.87
CA GLN A 155 -8.67 7.98 -2.57
C GLN A 155 -8.11 8.85 -1.45
N THR A 156 -7.49 9.94 -1.84
CA THR A 156 -7.26 11.09 -0.96
C THR A 156 -8.64 11.73 -0.76
N GLY A 157 -9.12 11.79 0.46
CA GLY A 157 -10.35 12.52 0.74
C GLY A 157 -10.24 13.92 0.14
N SER A 158 -11.08 14.25 -0.84
CA SER A 158 -11.25 15.64 -1.25
C SER A 158 -11.76 16.37 -0.03
N ALA A 159 -10.95 17.26 0.50
CA ALA A 159 -11.40 18.29 1.41
C ALA A 159 -12.37 19.18 0.60
N SER A 160 -13.65 19.06 0.88
CA SER A 160 -14.66 20.08 0.57
C SER A 160 -14.83 20.94 1.79
#